data_65af91e68f683c84d64d2aa4b7ee8b68
#
_entry.id   65af91e68f683c84d64d2aa4b7ee8b68
#
_cell.length_a   1.000
_cell.length_b   1.000
_cell.length_c   1.000
_cell.angle_alpha   90.00
_cell.angle_beta   90.00
_cell.angle_gamma   90.00
#
_symmetry.space_group_name_H-M   'P 1'
#
loop_
_entity.id
_entity.type
_entity.pdbx_description
1 polymer ?
#
loop_
_entity_poly.entity_id
_entity_poly.type
_entity_poly.pdbx_seq_one_letter_code
_entity_poly.pdbx_strand_id
1 'polypeptide(L)'
;MQIRPTKILVCGSLAVDHLLRHSGSFKAYQETYEVEAMNASLPISDYRTCFGGCGGNIAYGLGTLGVPTVLLSHAGRDFGDRYEQHLIQHDVDCAFVAVDQNAEFSARCTILGDDFGNQITGFYPGHADPKLRSAANRVCEQTGADFGLLGPEAPELMLKQATELHQFGVPFIFDPGQWISEFNHSLLNTMLSFDPWVFGNEHELDVMTTLLEIDIAALAERSPVVVRTQGARGLDLYVEGAHQFINAEPAKTIADTTGSGDALRAGVLFGLYHGLDLTQAARLGTVVAARSVEHMDPQGWTISADELLATLNPMN
;
A
#
# COMPACT_ATOMS: atom_id res chain seq x y z
N MET A 1 -7.29 -20.95 9.85
CA MET A 1 -8.23 -20.48 8.80
C MET A 1 -7.53 -20.54 7.44
N GLN A 2 -8.06 -21.29 6.45
CA GLN A 2 -7.47 -21.38 5.11
C GLN A 2 -8.37 -20.60 4.15
N ILE A 3 -7.96 -19.37 3.80
CA ILE A 3 -8.63 -18.56 2.78
C ILE A 3 -7.79 -18.67 1.50
N ARG A 4 -8.45 -18.97 0.39
CA ARG A 4 -7.84 -19.02 -0.94
C ARG A 4 -8.65 -18.12 -1.88
N PRO A 5 -8.29 -16.84 -1.97
CA PRO A 5 -8.96 -15.92 -2.88
C PRO A 5 -8.81 -16.36 -4.33
N THR A 6 -9.80 -16.08 -5.16
CA THR A 6 -9.73 -16.31 -6.62
C THR A 6 -9.54 -15.01 -7.38
N LYS A 7 -10.00 -13.90 -6.83
CA LYS A 7 -9.80 -12.54 -7.36
C LYS A 7 -9.80 -11.52 -6.22
N ILE A 8 -8.87 -10.59 -6.27
CA ILE A 8 -8.69 -9.57 -5.23
C ILE A 8 -9.30 -8.23 -5.66
N LEU A 9 -10.12 -7.63 -4.78
CA LEU A 9 -10.50 -6.23 -4.87
C LEU A 9 -9.53 -5.38 -4.08
N VAL A 10 -8.82 -4.46 -4.73
CA VAL A 10 -7.96 -3.46 -4.09
C VAL A 10 -8.71 -2.13 -4.06
N CYS A 11 -9.00 -1.62 -2.86
CA CYS A 11 -9.51 -0.28 -2.65
C CYS A 11 -8.36 0.59 -2.13
N GLY A 12 -8.08 1.72 -2.75
CA GLY A 12 -6.98 2.58 -2.29
C GLY A 12 -6.67 3.71 -3.26
N SER A 13 -5.70 4.53 -2.88
CA SER A 13 -5.30 5.72 -3.61
C SER A 13 -4.49 5.41 -4.87
N LEU A 14 -4.61 6.30 -5.84
CA LEU A 14 -3.72 6.45 -6.99
C LEU A 14 -3.01 7.79 -6.87
N ALA A 15 -1.71 7.83 -7.11
CA ALA A 15 -0.92 9.05 -7.09
C ALA A 15 0.13 9.06 -8.20
N VAL A 16 0.58 10.25 -8.57
CA VAL A 16 1.75 10.46 -9.44
C VAL A 16 2.81 11.16 -8.62
N ASP A 17 3.96 10.52 -8.46
CA ASP A 17 5.06 11.01 -7.65
C ASP A 17 6.12 11.66 -8.54
N HIS A 18 6.51 12.89 -8.19
CA HIS A 18 7.58 13.64 -8.80
C HIS A 18 8.80 13.61 -7.88
N LEU A 19 9.81 12.85 -8.26
CA LEU A 19 11.03 12.69 -7.51
C LEU A 19 12.09 13.64 -8.08
N LEU A 20 12.55 14.58 -7.27
CA LEU A 20 13.54 15.58 -7.63
C LEU A 20 14.78 15.38 -6.77
N ARG A 21 15.95 15.47 -7.36
CA ARG A 21 17.23 15.40 -6.65
C ARG A 21 18.03 16.68 -6.82
N HIS A 22 18.48 17.21 -5.70
CA HIS A 22 19.48 18.28 -5.64
C HIS A 22 20.84 17.67 -5.32
N SER A 23 21.83 17.91 -6.18
CA SER A 23 23.21 17.54 -5.88
C SER A 23 23.81 18.54 -4.89
N GLY A 24 24.03 18.10 -3.66
CA GLY A 24 24.54 18.93 -2.57
C GLY A 24 23.75 18.73 -1.29
N SER A 25 23.83 19.69 -0.39
CA SER A 25 23.14 19.69 0.91
C SER A 25 22.22 20.89 1.06
N PHE A 26 20.97 20.66 1.44
CA PHE A 26 20.06 21.76 1.81
C PHE A 26 20.61 22.61 2.94
N LYS A 27 21.28 21.98 3.91
CA LYS A 27 21.89 22.67 5.04
C LYS A 27 23.06 23.57 4.57
N ALA A 28 23.95 23.07 3.73
CA ALA A 28 25.04 23.85 3.18
C ALA A 28 24.55 25.04 2.35
N TYR A 29 23.47 24.86 1.59
CA TYR A 29 22.81 25.94 0.86
C TYR A 29 22.29 27.01 1.82
N GLN A 30 21.60 26.62 2.88
CA GLN A 30 21.04 27.53 3.88
C GLN A 30 22.16 28.34 4.60
N GLU A 31 23.24 27.68 4.99
CA GLU A 31 24.40 28.32 5.65
C GLU A 31 25.14 29.30 4.70
N THR A 32 25.25 28.96 3.41
CA THR A 32 25.97 29.79 2.42
C THR A 32 25.22 31.09 2.11
N TYR A 33 23.87 31.04 2.10
CA TYR A 33 23.05 32.19 1.64
C TYR A 33 22.35 32.95 2.77
N GLU A 34 22.63 32.62 4.06
CA GLU A 34 22.07 33.30 5.26
C GLU A 34 20.55 33.58 5.14
N VAL A 35 19.77 32.57 4.72
CA VAL A 35 18.36 32.74 4.37
C VAL A 35 17.52 32.78 5.65
N GLU A 36 17.02 33.96 6.03
CA GLU A 36 16.06 34.13 7.16
C GLU A 36 14.68 33.54 6.86
N ALA A 37 14.29 33.41 5.58
CA ALA A 37 13.07 32.80 5.12
C ALA A 37 13.42 31.66 4.14
N MET A 38 12.62 30.58 4.08
CA MET A 38 12.79 29.50 3.10
C MET A 38 12.48 29.98 1.68
N ASN A 39 13.38 30.82 1.14
CA ASN A 39 13.35 31.27 -0.24
C ASN A 39 14.59 30.75 -0.95
N ALA A 40 14.57 29.46 -1.32
CA ALA A 40 15.71 28.79 -1.94
C ALA A 40 15.40 28.43 -3.38
N SER A 41 16.32 28.77 -4.30
CA SER A 41 16.34 28.29 -5.69
C SER A 41 17.41 27.24 -5.82
N LEU A 42 17.03 25.98 -5.87
CA LEU A 42 17.96 24.86 -5.94
C LEU A 42 17.99 24.31 -7.37
N PRO A 43 19.19 24.12 -7.97
CA PRO A 43 19.30 23.39 -9.21
C PRO A 43 18.95 21.92 -8.98
N ILE A 44 18.15 21.37 -9.87
CA ILE A 44 17.73 19.97 -9.86
C ILE A 44 18.62 19.19 -10.82
N SER A 45 19.28 18.16 -10.31
CA SER A 45 20.19 17.31 -11.07
C SER A 45 19.53 16.08 -11.68
N ASP A 46 18.42 15.60 -11.07
CA ASP A 46 17.62 14.48 -11.57
C ASP A 46 16.14 14.75 -11.32
N TYR A 47 15.31 14.41 -12.30
CA TYR A 47 13.85 14.53 -12.22
C TYR A 47 13.21 13.26 -12.78
N ARG A 48 12.36 12.63 -12.00
CA ARG A 48 11.61 11.43 -12.39
C ARG A 48 10.15 11.59 -12.04
N THR A 49 9.31 10.95 -12.83
CA THR A 49 7.89 10.77 -12.54
C THR A 49 7.64 9.28 -12.39
N CYS A 50 7.12 8.88 -11.24
CA CYS A 50 6.76 7.49 -10.91
C CYS A 50 5.26 7.41 -10.67
N PHE A 51 4.69 6.26 -10.96
CA PHE A 51 3.33 5.95 -10.52
C PHE A 51 3.36 5.47 -9.08
N GLY A 52 2.37 5.87 -8.30
CA GLY A 52 2.32 5.63 -6.86
C GLY A 52 0.88 5.57 -6.34
N GLY A 53 0.77 5.79 -5.02
CA GLY A 53 -0.47 5.56 -4.29
C GLY A 53 -0.60 4.08 -3.88
N CYS A 54 -0.95 3.83 -2.61
CA CYS A 54 -0.94 2.46 -2.06
C CYS A 54 -1.84 1.50 -2.85
N GLY A 55 -3.03 1.95 -3.27
CA GLY A 55 -3.92 1.12 -4.10
C GLY A 55 -3.30 0.75 -5.43
N GLY A 56 -2.66 1.72 -6.11
CA GLY A 56 -1.97 1.50 -7.38
C GLY A 56 -0.77 0.58 -7.24
N ASN A 57 0.06 0.76 -6.20
CA ASN A 57 1.24 -0.07 -5.94
C ASN A 57 0.88 -1.52 -5.65
N ILE A 58 -0.14 -1.75 -4.80
CA ILE A 58 -0.61 -3.09 -4.47
C ILE A 58 -1.21 -3.77 -5.69
N ALA A 59 -2.05 -3.06 -6.45
CA ALA A 59 -2.67 -3.60 -7.67
C ALA A 59 -1.62 -3.95 -8.72
N TYR A 60 -0.63 -3.06 -8.96
CA TYR A 60 0.52 -3.33 -9.81
C TYR A 60 1.25 -4.60 -9.39
N GLY A 61 1.56 -4.72 -8.08
CA GLY A 61 2.27 -5.88 -7.54
C GLY A 61 1.50 -7.19 -7.77
N LEU A 62 0.20 -7.20 -7.49
CA LEU A 62 -0.66 -8.37 -7.70
C LEU A 62 -0.75 -8.74 -9.18
N GLY A 63 -0.99 -7.77 -10.06
CA GLY A 63 -1.08 -8.02 -11.49
C GLY A 63 0.24 -8.53 -12.06
N THR A 64 1.38 -7.93 -11.68
CA THR A 64 2.74 -8.40 -12.05
C THR A 64 2.98 -9.85 -11.61
N LEU A 65 2.42 -10.27 -10.48
CA LEU A 65 2.49 -11.64 -9.97
C LEU A 65 1.44 -12.59 -10.57
N GLY A 66 0.60 -12.11 -11.49
CA GLY A 66 -0.44 -12.90 -12.15
C GLY A 66 -1.65 -13.19 -11.27
N VAL A 67 -1.90 -12.41 -10.23
CA VAL A 67 -3.10 -12.52 -9.38
C VAL A 67 -4.23 -11.71 -9.99
N PRO A 68 -5.40 -12.30 -10.31
CA PRO A 68 -6.54 -11.57 -10.83
C PRO A 68 -6.95 -10.44 -9.88
N THR A 69 -6.86 -9.19 -10.35
CA THR A 69 -6.99 -7.99 -9.51
C THR A 69 -7.92 -6.97 -10.14
N VAL A 70 -8.80 -6.40 -9.32
CA VAL A 70 -9.67 -5.29 -9.67
C VAL A 70 -9.32 -4.10 -8.78
N LEU A 71 -9.11 -2.93 -9.39
CA LEU A 71 -8.81 -1.70 -8.66
C LEU A 71 -10.05 -0.82 -8.54
N LEU A 72 -10.49 -0.57 -7.31
CA LEU A 72 -11.54 0.39 -6.97
C LEU A 72 -10.91 1.66 -6.42
N SER A 73 -10.84 2.69 -7.22
CA SER A 73 -10.19 3.95 -6.88
C SER A 73 -10.92 5.15 -7.49
N HIS A 74 -10.36 6.34 -7.30
CA HIS A 74 -10.76 7.55 -8.00
C HIS A 74 -9.51 8.32 -8.42
N ALA A 75 -9.62 9.06 -9.52
CA ALA A 75 -8.51 9.75 -10.12
C ALA A 75 -8.98 11.00 -10.87
N GLY A 76 -8.07 11.91 -11.16
CA GLY A 76 -8.27 13.01 -12.10
C GLY A 76 -8.16 12.54 -13.56
N ARG A 77 -8.35 13.48 -14.50
CA ARG A 77 -8.28 13.22 -15.95
C ARG A 77 -6.92 12.69 -16.42
N ASP A 78 -5.85 13.06 -15.71
CA ASP A 78 -4.48 12.65 -16.00
C ASP A 78 -4.22 11.15 -15.83
N PHE A 79 -5.12 10.42 -15.16
CA PHE A 79 -5.02 8.97 -15.00
C PHE A 79 -5.00 8.24 -16.36
N GLY A 80 -5.88 8.63 -17.28
CA GLY A 80 -5.99 8.02 -18.61
C GLY A 80 -4.80 8.28 -19.53
N ASP A 81 -3.91 9.23 -19.21
CA ASP A 81 -2.79 9.58 -20.06
C ASP A 81 -1.75 8.46 -20.14
N ARG A 82 -1.31 7.94 -18.99
CA ARG A 82 -0.25 6.93 -18.93
C ARG A 82 -0.45 5.90 -17.82
N TYR A 83 -1.03 6.29 -16.69
CA TYR A 83 -1.09 5.43 -15.51
C TYR A 83 -2.07 4.27 -15.73
N GLU A 84 -3.24 4.52 -16.30
CA GLU A 84 -4.19 3.48 -16.65
C GLU A 84 -3.57 2.42 -17.57
N GLN A 85 -2.88 2.88 -18.63
CA GLN A 85 -2.22 1.97 -19.57
C GLN A 85 -1.12 1.14 -18.90
N HIS A 86 -0.37 1.75 -17.97
CA HIS A 86 0.65 1.05 -17.20
C HIS A 86 0.04 -0.08 -16.37
N LEU A 87 -1.04 0.18 -15.64
CA LEU A 87 -1.72 -0.82 -14.82
C LEU A 87 -2.34 -1.94 -15.69
N ILE A 88 -2.97 -1.59 -16.81
CA ILE A 88 -3.55 -2.56 -17.75
C ILE A 88 -2.46 -3.48 -18.34
N GLN A 89 -1.27 -2.96 -18.65
CA GLN A 89 -0.13 -3.75 -19.14
C GLN A 89 0.39 -4.75 -18.10
N HIS A 90 0.04 -4.56 -16.83
CA HIS A 90 0.34 -5.47 -15.73
C HIS A 90 -0.91 -6.22 -15.23
N ASP A 91 -1.87 -6.48 -16.12
CA ASP A 91 -3.06 -7.30 -15.89
C ASP A 91 -3.98 -6.81 -14.74
N VAL A 92 -4.00 -5.49 -14.45
CA VAL A 92 -4.93 -4.88 -13.50
C VAL A 92 -6.22 -4.45 -14.20
N ASP A 93 -7.36 -4.88 -13.68
CA ASP A 93 -8.67 -4.39 -14.12
C ASP A 93 -8.94 -3.00 -13.53
N CYS A 94 -8.86 -1.96 -14.38
CA CYS A 94 -9.07 -0.56 -14.02
C CYS A 94 -10.50 -0.06 -14.32
N ALA A 95 -11.44 -0.93 -14.70
CA ALA A 95 -12.81 -0.53 -15.09
C ALA A 95 -13.59 0.18 -13.98
N PHE A 96 -13.15 0.03 -12.73
CA PHE A 96 -13.77 0.65 -11.55
C PHE A 96 -12.95 1.80 -10.96
N VAL A 97 -11.98 2.34 -11.69
CA VAL A 97 -11.35 3.62 -11.36
C VAL A 97 -12.25 4.75 -11.85
N ALA A 98 -12.85 5.48 -10.91
CA ALA A 98 -13.74 6.60 -11.21
C ALA A 98 -12.92 7.83 -11.61
N VAL A 99 -12.92 8.19 -12.89
CA VAL A 99 -12.21 9.38 -13.39
C VAL A 99 -13.13 10.59 -13.29
N ASP A 100 -12.78 11.53 -12.40
CA ASP A 100 -13.50 12.79 -12.28
C ASP A 100 -13.09 13.77 -13.40
N GLN A 101 -14.01 14.07 -14.30
CA GLN A 101 -13.77 14.97 -15.42
C GLN A 101 -13.59 16.44 -15.00
N ASN A 102 -13.94 16.80 -13.78
CA ASN A 102 -13.74 18.14 -13.22
C ASN A 102 -12.40 18.29 -12.48
N ALA A 103 -11.73 17.17 -12.16
CA ALA A 103 -10.42 17.18 -11.55
C ALA A 103 -9.33 17.00 -12.62
N GLU A 104 -8.49 18.01 -12.79
CA GLU A 104 -7.39 17.96 -13.77
C GLU A 104 -6.36 16.90 -13.38
N PHE A 105 -6.04 16.81 -12.09
CA PHE A 105 -4.97 15.96 -11.58
C PHE A 105 -5.47 14.99 -10.51
N SER A 106 -4.96 13.77 -10.58
CA SER A 106 -4.96 12.80 -9.50
C SER A 106 -4.09 13.27 -8.33
N ALA A 107 -4.08 12.55 -7.21
CA ALA A 107 -3.16 12.87 -6.12
C ALA A 107 -1.71 12.86 -6.62
N ARG A 108 -0.89 13.74 -6.02
CA ARG A 108 0.52 13.91 -6.40
C ARG A 108 1.39 14.11 -5.18
N CYS A 109 2.56 13.52 -5.22
CA CYS A 109 3.62 13.81 -4.28
C CYS A 109 4.80 14.42 -5.01
N THR A 110 5.34 15.54 -4.49
CA THR A 110 6.58 16.11 -4.98
C THR A 110 7.62 15.95 -3.88
N ILE A 111 8.64 15.16 -4.14
CA ILE A 111 9.70 14.82 -3.19
C ILE A 111 10.99 15.40 -3.71
N LEU A 112 11.51 16.38 -3.01
CA LEU A 112 12.83 16.97 -3.27
C LEU A 112 13.82 16.41 -2.26
N GLY A 113 14.75 15.60 -2.70
CA GLY A 113 15.82 15.01 -1.90
C GLY A 113 17.17 15.65 -2.15
N ASP A 114 18.08 15.61 -1.17
CA ASP A 114 19.48 15.98 -1.31
C ASP A 114 20.42 14.76 -1.24
N ASP A 115 21.73 14.96 -1.44
CA ASP A 115 22.74 13.88 -1.41
C ASP A 115 23.00 13.34 0.03
N PHE A 116 22.42 13.96 1.05
CA PHE A 116 22.60 13.61 2.47
C PHE A 116 21.37 12.97 3.11
N GLY A 117 20.36 12.64 2.31
CA GLY A 117 19.14 11.97 2.77
C GLY A 117 18.10 12.91 3.38
N ASN A 118 18.26 14.23 3.27
CA ASN A 118 17.22 15.18 3.66
C ASN A 118 16.17 15.28 2.55
N GLN A 119 14.89 15.41 2.94
CA GLN A 119 13.77 15.50 2.01
C GLN A 119 12.82 16.64 2.37
N ILE A 120 12.28 17.28 1.35
CA ILE A 120 11.15 18.20 1.43
C ILE A 120 10.03 17.58 0.60
N THR A 121 8.90 17.28 1.22
CA THR A 121 7.79 16.61 0.56
C THR A 121 6.56 17.51 0.54
N GLY A 122 6.02 17.76 -0.65
CA GLY A 122 4.73 18.39 -0.88
C GLY A 122 3.71 17.36 -1.37
N PHE A 123 2.61 17.19 -0.63
CA PHE A 123 1.53 16.30 -1.02
C PHE A 123 0.31 17.11 -1.46
N TYR A 124 -0.19 16.80 -2.65
CA TYR A 124 -1.44 17.30 -3.20
C TYR A 124 -2.45 16.15 -3.29
N PRO A 125 -3.54 16.16 -2.53
CA PRO A 125 -4.49 15.03 -2.48
C PRO A 125 -5.34 14.87 -3.75
N GLY A 126 -5.27 15.80 -4.69
CA GLY A 126 -6.20 15.85 -5.82
C GLY A 126 -7.55 16.45 -5.43
N HIS A 127 -8.43 16.58 -6.41
CA HIS A 127 -9.80 17.06 -6.23
C HIS A 127 -10.85 16.09 -6.80
N ALA A 128 -10.42 14.89 -7.22
CA ALA A 128 -11.35 13.88 -7.70
C ALA A 128 -12.34 13.48 -6.60
N ASP A 129 -13.65 13.50 -6.91
CA ASP A 129 -14.68 13.18 -5.90
C ASP A 129 -14.75 11.67 -5.64
N PRO A 130 -14.43 11.20 -4.43
CA PRO A 130 -14.51 9.77 -4.08
C PRO A 130 -15.94 9.21 -4.14
N LYS A 131 -16.98 10.06 -4.15
CA LYS A 131 -18.38 9.65 -4.29
C LYS A 131 -18.70 9.12 -5.69
N LEU A 132 -17.85 9.38 -6.68
CA LEU A 132 -17.99 8.82 -8.03
C LEU A 132 -17.67 7.32 -8.08
N ARG A 133 -17.01 6.77 -7.07
CA ARG A 133 -16.71 5.33 -7.01
C ARG A 133 -17.97 4.49 -6.94
N SER A 134 -17.90 3.34 -7.59
CA SER A 134 -18.88 2.27 -7.37
C SER A 134 -18.84 1.78 -5.93
N ALA A 135 -19.94 1.19 -5.44
CA ALA A 135 -19.93 0.52 -4.16
C ALA A 135 -19.11 -0.78 -4.24
N ALA A 136 -18.30 -1.07 -3.21
CA ALA A 136 -17.37 -2.21 -3.20
C ALA A 136 -18.10 -3.56 -3.39
N ASN A 137 -19.25 -3.74 -2.76
CA ASN A 137 -20.09 -4.95 -2.92
C ASN A 137 -20.57 -5.14 -4.37
N ARG A 138 -20.92 -4.07 -5.08
CA ARG A 138 -21.31 -4.14 -6.50
C ARG A 138 -20.13 -4.53 -7.39
N VAL A 139 -18.94 -4.03 -7.07
CA VAL A 139 -17.73 -4.42 -7.80
C VAL A 139 -17.47 -5.91 -7.60
N CYS A 140 -17.56 -6.42 -6.36
CA CYS A 140 -17.43 -7.85 -6.08
C CYS A 140 -18.50 -8.68 -6.83
N GLU A 141 -19.75 -8.25 -6.83
CA GLU A 141 -20.84 -8.92 -7.56
C GLU A 141 -20.57 -9.00 -9.07
N GLN A 142 -20.07 -7.91 -9.69
CA GLN A 142 -19.84 -7.83 -11.13
C GLN A 142 -18.60 -8.57 -11.58
N THR A 143 -17.55 -8.62 -10.75
CA THR A 143 -16.22 -9.12 -11.13
C THR A 143 -15.92 -10.50 -10.57
N GLY A 144 -16.66 -10.94 -9.56
CA GLY A 144 -16.40 -12.17 -8.82
C GLY A 144 -15.23 -12.03 -7.83
N ALA A 145 -14.82 -10.80 -7.46
CA ALA A 145 -13.81 -10.61 -6.42
C ALA A 145 -14.35 -11.11 -5.08
N ASP A 146 -13.57 -11.97 -4.42
CA ASP A 146 -13.97 -12.73 -3.23
C ASP A 146 -13.08 -12.46 -2.00
N PHE A 147 -12.14 -11.53 -2.13
CA PHE A 147 -11.32 -10.99 -1.04
C PHE A 147 -10.98 -9.52 -1.29
N GLY A 148 -11.04 -8.68 -0.26
CA GLY A 148 -10.80 -7.25 -0.34
C GLY A 148 -9.50 -6.82 0.35
N LEU A 149 -8.91 -5.72 -0.12
CA LEU A 149 -7.92 -4.95 0.61
C LEU A 149 -8.36 -3.50 0.61
N LEU A 150 -8.55 -2.94 1.79
CA LEU A 150 -8.81 -1.52 2.02
C LEU A 150 -7.51 -0.83 2.38
N GLY A 151 -6.87 -0.21 1.40
CA GLY A 151 -5.67 0.58 1.56
C GLY A 151 -5.94 1.98 2.12
N PRO A 152 -4.89 2.76 2.43
CA PRO A 152 -4.98 4.04 3.13
C PRO A 152 -5.85 5.06 2.39
N GLU A 153 -6.93 5.48 3.03
CA GLU A 153 -7.85 6.52 2.58
C GLU A 153 -8.57 7.17 3.77
N ALA A 154 -9.38 8.20 3.51
CA ALA A 154 -10.16 8.86 4.55
C ALA A 154 -11.03 7.86 5.34
N PRO A 155 -11.09 7.98 6.69
CA PRO A 155 -11.76 7.00 7.55
C PRO A 155 -13.19 6.69 7.17
N GLU A 156 -13.97 7.70 6.76
CA GLU A 156 -15.38 7.54 6.37
C GLU A 156 -15.52 6.70 5.10
N LEU A 157 -14.58 6.86 4.16
CA LEU A 157 -14.57 6.09 2.91
C LEU A 157 -14.18 4.63 3.19
N MET A 158 -13.14 4.40 4.00
CA MET A 158 -12.72 3.07 4.39
C MET A 158 -13.83 2.33 5.15
N LEU A 159 -14.51 3.02 6.09
CA LEU A 159 -15.61 2.44 6.85
C LEU A 159 -16.82 2.11 5.96
N LYS A 160 -17.14 2.97 4.97
CA LYS A 160 -18.18 2.70 3.98
C LYS A 160 -17.86 1.42 3.18
N GLN A 161 -16.66 1.31 2.64
CA GLN A 161 -16.21 0.14 1.87
C GLN A 161 -16.20 -1.13 2.73
N ALA A 162 -15.71 -1.04 3.98
CA ALA A 162 -15.74 -2.15 4.94
C ALA A 162 -17.17 -2.63 5.21
N THR A 163 -18.12 -1.70 5.41
CA THR A 163 -19.54 -2.00 5.60
C THR A 163 -20.11 -2.73 4.37
N GLU A 164 -19.81 -2.25 3.17
CA GLU A 164 -20.26 -2.82 1.90
C GLU A 164 -19.71 -4.25 1.71
N LEU A 165 -18.42 -4.48 1.99
CA LEU A 165 -17.80 -5.81 1.90
C LEU A 165 -18.34 -6.77 2.97
N HIS A 166 -18.43 -6.31 4.21
CA HIS A 166 -18.97 -7.13 5.32
C HIS A 166 -20.40 -7.57 5.05
N GLN A 167 -21.28 -6.67 4.60
CA GLN A 167 -22.68 -7.00 4.24
C GLN A 167 -22.78 -7.98 3.09
N PHE A 168 -21.81 -7.96 2.16
CA PHE A 168 -21.76 -8.89 1.03
C PHE A 168 -21.08 -10.22 1.38
N GLY A 169 -20.47 -10.32 2.57
CA GLY A 169 -19.77 -11.51 3.05
C GLY A 169 -18.39 -11.71 2.45
N VAL A 170 -17.74 -10.65 1.96
CA VAL A 170 -16.38 -10.67 1.44
C VAL A 170 -15.41 -10.31 2.55
N PRO A 171 -14.50 -11.21 2.95
CA PRO A 171 -13.44 -10.93 3.90
C PRO A 171 -12.44 -9.92 3.34
N PHE A 172 -11.82 -9.13 4.21
CA PHE A 172 -10.91 -8.08 3.76
C PHE A 172 -9.78 -7.76 4.73
N ILE A 173 -8.73 -7.15 4.21
CA ILE A 173 -7.65 -6.52 4.95
C ILE A 173 -8.01 -5.04 5.18
N PHE A 174 -7.86 -4.58 6.41
CA PHE A 174 -7.88 -3.18 6.80
C PHE A 174 -6.45 -2.69 7.00
N ASP A 175 -6.00 -1.81 6.12
CA ASP A 175 -4.67 -1.21 6.12
C ASP A 175 -4.80 0.32 6.09
N PRO A 176 -4.94 0.97 7.24
CA PRO A 176 -5.18 2.42 7.29
C PRO A 176 -3.94 3.24 6.90
N GLY A 177 -2.74 2.65 6.96
CA GLY A 177 -1.48 3.36 6.71
C GLY A 177 -1.39 4.65 7.53
N GLN A 178 -0.89 5.71 6.90
CA GLN A 178 -0.75 7.03 7.55
C GLN A 178 -2.09 7.68 7.95
N TRP A 179 -3.22 7.24 7.38
CA TRP A 179 -4.54 7.75 7.76
C TRP A 179 -5.01 7.27 9.13
N ILE A 180 -4.27 6.37 9.77
CA ILE A 180 -4.61 5.92 11.14
C ILE A 180 -4.74 7.08 12.13
N SER A 181 -3.98 8.16 11.96
CA SER A 181 -4.05 9.35 12.81
C SER A 181 -5.39 10.10 12.73
N GLU A 182 -6.13 9.92 11.65
CA GLU A 182 -7.45 10.53 11.45
C GLU A 182 -8.61 9.67 11.99
N PHE A 183 -8.31 8.43 12.40
CA PHE A 183 -9.28 7.58 13.07
C PHE A 183 -9.46 8.01 14.54
N ASN A 184 -10.61 7.66 15.11
CA ASN A 184 -10.87 7.75 16.53
C ASN A 184 -11.30 6.40 17.09
N HIS A 185 -11.40 6.30 18.42
CA HIS A 185 -11.80 5.09 19.13
C HIS A 185 -13.11 4.47 18.59
N SER A 186 -14.13 5.28 18.32
CA SER A 186 -15.43 4.79 17.84
C SER A 186 -15.36 4.21 16.44
N LEU A 187 -14.67 4.89 15.51
CA LEU A 187 -14.51 4.42 14.12
C LEU A 187 -13.70 3.12 14.07
N LEU A 188 -12.62 3.02 14.86
CA LEU A 188 -11.82 1.80 14.95
C LEU A 188 -12.60 0.63 15.54
N ASN A 189 -13.39 0.86 16.61
CA ASN A 189 -14.24 -0.20 17.15
C ASN A 189 -15.29 -0.66 16.15
N THR A 190 -15.88 0.24 15.37
CA THR A 190 -16.81 -0.12 14.31
C THR A 190 -16.09 -0.92 13.22
N MET A 191 -14.92 -0.50 12.78
CA MET A 191 -14.11 -1.23 11.79
C MET A 191 -13.79 -2.64 12.26
N LEU A 192 -13.31 -2.80 13.50
CA LEU A 192 -12.96 -4.11 14.07
C LEU A 192 -14.18 -5.02 14.31
N SER A 193 -15.39 -4.46 14.39
CA SER A 193 -16.61 -5.27 14.49
C SER A 193 -16.97 -6.03 13.21
N PHE A 194 -16.29 -5.75 12.10
CA PHE A 194 -16.42 -6.45 10.83
C PHE A 194 -15.41 -7.61 10.67
N ASP A 195 -14.64 -7.94 11.71
CA ASP A 195 -13.62 -8.98 11.71
C ASP A 195 -12.58 -8.86 10.58
N PRO A 196 -12.03 -7.64 10.29
CA PRO A 196 -11.03 -7.47 9.26
C PRO A 196 -9.72 -8.15 9.65
N TRP A 197 -8.89 -8.51 8.66
CA TRP A 197 -7.47 -8.69 8.89
C TRP A 197 -6.83 -7.30 9.01
N VAL A 198 -5.97 -7.10 10.01
CA VAL A 198 -5.34 -5.79 10.25
C VAL A 198 -3.89 -5.82 9.84
N PHE A 199 -3.53 -4.93 8.91
CA PHE A 199 -2.16 -4.75 8.46
C PHE A 199 -1.69 -3.33 8.79
N GLY A 200 -0.43 -3.19 9.14
CA GLY A 200 0.21 -1.90 9.38
C GLY A 200 1.68 -2.05 9.73
N ASN A 201 2.41 -0.95 9.73
CA ASN A 201 3.76 -0.93 10.28
C ASN A 201 3.71 -0.74 11.80
N GLU A 202 4.89 -0.81 12.44
CA GLU A 202 5.06 -0.66 13.89
C GLU A 202 4.38 0.61 14.41
N HIS A 203 4.67 1.75 13.79
CA HIS A 203 4.13 3.04 14.18
C HIS A 203 2.60 3.11 14.01
N GLU A 204 2.08 2.62 12.89
CA GLU A 204 0.65 2.64 12.58
C GLU A 204 -0.14 1.80 13.59
N LEU A 205 0.35 0.60 13.92
CA LEU A 205 -0.34 -0.25 14.90
C LEU A 205 -0.14 0.26 16.35
N ASP A 206 0.96 0.94 16.67
CA ASP A 206 1.13 1.60 17.97
C ASP A 206 0.13 2.77 18.13
N VAL A 207 -0.11 3.55 17.08
CA VAL A 207 -1.16 4.59 17.06
C VAL A 207 -2.55 3.95 17.21
N MET A 208 -2.84 2.88 16.45
CA MET A 208 -4.12 2.17 16.53
C MET A 208 -4.41 1.64 17.93
N THR A 209 -3.45 0.96 18.55
CA THR A 209 -3.59 0.40 19.90
C THR A 209 -3.72 1.48 20.95
N THR A 210 -3.01 2.60 20.80
CA THR A 210 -3.15 3.79 21.66
C THR A 210 -4.56 4.38 21.56
N LEU A 211 -5.09 4.56 20.35
CA LEU A 211 -6.46 5.07 20.13
C LEU A 211 -7.54 4.12 20.68
N LEU A 212 -7.28 2.83 20.69
CA LEU A 212 -8.17 1.80 21.23
C LEU A 212 -7.99 1.55 22.74
N GLU A 213 -6.97 2.12 23.35
CA GLU A 213 -6.61 1.89 24.78
C GLU A 213 -6.35 0.40 25.10
N ILE A 214 -5.74 -0.33 24.14
CA ILE A 214 -5.39 -1.76 24.28
C ILE A 214 -3.93 -1.98 23.88
N ASP A 215 -3.41 -3.17 24.13
CA ASP A 215 -2.11 -3.60 23.60
C ASP A 215 -2.27 -4.41 22.30
N ILE A 216 -1.13 -4.76 21.69
CA ILE A 216 -1.12 -5.53 20.42
C ILE A 216 -1.69 -6.94 20.58
N ALA A 217 -1.56 -7.54 21.76
CA ALA A 217 -2.12 -8.88 22.02
C ALA A 217 -3.65 -8.82 22.05
N ALA A 218 -4.23 -7.81 22.69
CA ALA A 218 -5.67 -7.59 22.69
C ALA A 218 -6.21 -7.21 21.29
N LEU A 219 -5.43 -6.51 20.47
CA LEU A 219 -5.80 -6.29 19.05
C LEU A 219 -5.82 -7.62 18.29
N ALA A 220 -4.84 -8.51 18.53
CA ALA A 220 -4.77 -9.82 17.89
C ALA A 220 -5.89 -10.79 18.33
N GLU A 221 -6.50 -10.56 19.48
CA GLU A 221 -7.72 -11.28 19.90
C GLU A 221 -9.00 -10.76 19.22
N ARG A 222 -8.95 -9.52 18.67
CA ARG A 222 -10.08 -8.84 18.03
C ARG A 222 -10.05 -8.89 16.50
N SER A 223 -9.01 -9.50 15.93
CA SER A 223 -8.82 -9.62 14.49
C SER A 223 -8.34 -11.03 14.16
N PRO A 224 -8.88 -11.72 13.16
CA PRO A 224 -8.42 -13.06 12.78
C PRO A 224 -6.93 -13.11 12.42
N VAL A 225 -6.41 -12.03 11.82
CA VAL A 225 -5.01 -11.92 11.41
C VAL A 225 -4.52 -10.49 11.66
N VAL A 226 -3.37 -10.35 12.33
CA VAL A 226 -2.65 -9.07 12.42
C VAL A 226 -1.24 -9.24 11.86
N VAL A 227 -0.88 -8.35 10.95
CA VAL A 227 0.48 -8.27 10.39
C VAL A 227 1.08 -6.91 10.75
N ARG A 228 2.11 -6.93 11.62
CA ARG A 228 2.84 -5.76 12.08
C ARG A 228 4.22 -5.74 11.45
N THR A 229 4.43 -4.91 10.43
CA THR A 229 5.72 -4.84 9.72
C THR A 229 6.74 -4.00 10.48
N GLN A 230 8.02 -4.43 10.45
CA GLN A 230 9.13 -3.83 11.19
C GLN A 230 10.32 -3.50 10.26
N GLY A 231 10.05 -3.18 9.00
CA GLY A 231 11.06 -2.85 7.99
C GLY A 231 12.06 -3.99 7.79
N ALA A 232 13.36 -3.66 7.81
CA ALA A 232 14.43 -4.63 7.60
C ALA A 232 14.53 -5.74 8.66
N ARG A 233 13.82 -5.64 9.79
CA ARG A 233 13.78 -6.72 10.79
C ARG A 233 12.83 -7.85 10.39
N GLY A 234 11.73 -7.54 9.70
CA GLY A 234 10.71 -8.50 9.32
C GLY A 234 9.31 -8.08 9.76
N LEU A 235 8.53 -9.01 10.27
CA LEU A 235 7.17 -8.74 10.72
C LEU A 235 6.73 -9.69 11.85
N ASP A 236 5.84 -9.20 12.70
CA ASP A 236 5.04 -10.02 13.59
C ASP A 236 3.77 -10.45 12.85
N LEU A 237 3.51 -11.73 12.85
CA LEU A 237 2.29 -12.35 12.37
C LEU A 237 1.50 -12.90 13.56
N TYR A 238 0.27 -12.44 13.73
CA TYR A 238 -0.67 -13.00 14.69
C TYR A 238 -1.81 -13.66 13.92
N VAL A 239 -2.13 -14.89 14.23
CA VAL A 239 -3.23 -15.67 13.66
C VAL A 239 -4.05 -16.25 14.80
N GLU A 240 -5.30 -15.85 14.93
CA GLU A 240 -6.19 -16.28 16.01
C GLU A 240 -5.51 -16.12 17.40
N GLY A 241 -4.80 -15.01 17.60
CA GLY A 241 -4.05 -14.69 18.82
C GLY A 241 -2.67 -15.35 18.94
N ALA A 242 -2.35 -16.37 18.13
CA ALA A 242 -1.02 -16.99 18.15
C ALA A 242 0.01 -16.11 17.42
N HIS A 243 1.15 -15.84 18.07
CA HIS A 243 2.22 -14.98 17.57
C HIS A 243 3.35 -15.76 16.92
N GLN A 244 3.84 -15.28 15.79
CA GLN A 244 5.07 -15.74 15.14
C GLN A 244 5.82 -14.54 14.55
N PHE A 245 7.15 -14.52 14.74
CA PHE A 245 8.02 -13.55 14.06
C PHE A 245 8.55 -14.15 12.75
N ILE A 246 8.50 -13.37 11.68
CA ILE A 246 9.02 -13.73 10.35
C ILE A 246 10.12 -12.74 10.00
N ASN A 247 11.34 -13.23 9.78
CA ASN A 247 12.47 -12.39 9.39
C ASN A 247 12.23 -11.81 7.99
N ALA A 248 12.71 -10.58 7.78
CA ALA A 248 12.74 -10.01 6.43
C ALA A 248 13.70 -10.79 5.53
N GLU A 249 13.33 -10.94 4.26
CA GLU A 249 14.30 -11.34 3.23
C GLU A 249 15.31 -10.21 3.03
N PRO A 250 16.63 -10.49 3.04
CA PRO A 250 17.62 -9.44 2.83
C PRO A 250 17.62 -8.96 1.37
N ALA A 251 17.48 -7.65 1.17
CA ALA A 251 17.64 -7.04 -0.14
C ALA A 251 19.14 -7.02 -0.53
N LYS A 252 19.45 -7.22 -1.82
CA LYS A 252 20.83 -7.14 -2.34
C LYS A 252 21.38 -5.71 -2.30
N THR A 253 20.52 -4.76 -2.58
CA THR A 253 20.81 -3.31 -2.54
C THR A 253 19.58 -2.59 -2.06
N ILE A 254 19.74 -1.38 -1.51
CA ILE A 254 18.61 -0.53 -1.15
C ILE A 254 18.68 0.71 -2.02
N ALA A 255 17.77 0.82 -2.98
CA ALA A 255 17.65 1.98 -3.86
C ALA A 255 16.62 2.96 -3.29
N ASP A 256 15.40 2.47 -2.95
CA ASP A 256 14.33 3.24 -2.33
C ASP A 256 13.46 2.30 -1.49
N THR A 257 12.94 2.77 -0.37
CA THR A 257 12.04 1.99 0.49
C THR A 257 10.56 2.30 0.27
N THR A 258 10.26 3.29 -0.58
CA THR A 258 8.88 3.67 -0.92
C THR A 258 8.13 2.51 -1.57
N GLY A 259 6.91 2.24 -1.10
CA GLY A 259 6.07 1.16 -1.64
C GLY A 259 6.48 -0.26 -1.20
N SER A 260 7.53 -0.43 -0.37
CA SER A 260 7.92 -1.76 0.13
C SER A 260 6.83 -2.43 0.95
N GLY A 261 6.08 -1.65 1.72
CA GLY A 261 4.89 -2.10 2.42
C GLY A 261 3.81 -2.60 1.46
N ASP A 262 3.55 -1.88 0.38
CA ASP A 262 2.57 -2.26 -0.66
C ASP A 262 3.00 -3.56 -1.36
N ALA A 263 4.30 -3.67 -1.69
CA ALA A 263 4.90 -4.87 -2.27
C ALA A 263 4.76 -6.09 -1.33
N LEU A 264 4.94 -5.91 -0.02
CA LEU A 264 4.70 -6.96 0.98
C LEU A 264 3.24 -7.44 0.92
N ARG A 265 2.25 -6.52 0.88
CA ARG A 265 0.83 -6.87 0.78
C ARG A 265 0.55 -7.69 -0.49
N ALA A 266 1.11 -7.27 -1.62
CA ALA A 266 0.98 -8.02 -2.87
C ALA A 266 1.55 -9.44 -2.77
N GLY A 267 2.73 -9.61 -2.16
CA GLY A 267 3.33 -10.92 -1.94
C GLY A 267 2.56 -11.83 -0.97
N VAL A 268 1.99 -11.25 0.10
CA VAL A 268 1.10 -12.00 1.02
C VAL A 268 -0.15 -12.48 0.29
N LEU A 269 -0.82 -11.59 -0.43
CA LEU A 269 -2.04 -11.91 -1.19
C LEU A 269 -1.77 -12.91 -2.32
N PHE A 270 -0.61 -12.83 -2.98
CA PHE A 270 -0.15 -13.85 -3.93
C PHE A 270 -0.04 -15.23 -3.27
N GLY A 271 0.56 -15.32 -2.06
CA GLY A 271 0.65 -16.56 -1.32
C GLY A 271 -0.72 -17.16 -1.00
N LEU A 272 -1.68 -16.34 -0.58
CA LEU A 272 -3.05 -16.76 -0.30
C LEU A 272 -3.77 -17.24 -1.58
N TYR A 273 -3.61 -16.53 -2.69
CA TYR A 273 -4.14 -16.92 -4.00
C TYR A 273 -3.66 -18.33 -4.41
N HIS A 274 -2.40 -18.65 -4.14
CA HIS A 274 -1.84 -19.98 -4.38
C HIS A 274 -2.21 -21.02 -3.32
N GLY A 275 -3.00 -20.65 -2.30
CA GLY A 275 -3.48 -21.57 -1.25
C GLY A 275 -2.42 -21.93 -0.23
N LEU A 276 -1.39 -21.11 -0.08
CA LEU A 276 -0.35 -21.27 0.94
C LEU A 276 -0.90 -20.89 2.32
N ASP A 277 -0.29 -21.42 3.37
CA ASP A 277 -0.59 -20.96 4.72
C ASP A 277 -0.08 -19.53 4.95
N LEU A 278 -0.58 -18.87 6.02
CA LEU A 278 -0.26 -17.48 6.31
C LEU A 278 1.23 -17.24 6.59
N THR A 279 1.92 -18.21 7.17
CA THR A 279 3.37 -18.12 7.42
C THR A 279 4.14 -18.12 6.11
N GLN A 280 3.79 -19.02 5.18
CA GLN A 280 4.38 -19.08 3.84
C GLN A 280 4.05 -17.82 3.05
N ALA A 281 2.78 -17.38 3.07
CA ALA A 281 2.34 -16.16 2.41
C ALA A 281 3.09 -14.91 2.92
N ALA A 282 3.25 -14.79 4.24
CA ALA A 282 4.01 -13.69 4.84
C ALA A 282 5.51 -13.72 4.46
N ARG A 283 6.12 -14.91 4.37
CA ARG A 283 7.50 -15.04 3.84
C ARG A 283 7.60 -14.55 2.41
N LEU A 284 6.68 -14.94 1.52
CA LEU A 284 6.65 -14.41 0.15
C LEU A 284 6.48 -12.89 0.14
N GLY A 285 5.67 -12.34 1.04
CA GLY A 285 5.56 -10.90 1.24
C GLY A 285 6.91 -10.24 1.52
N THR A 286 7.75 -10.82 2.40
CA THR A 286 9.09 -10.25 2.67
C THR A 286 10.02 -10.34 1.46
N VAL A 287 9.91 -11.40 0.64
CA VAL A 287 10.70 -11.53 -0.62
C VAL A 287 10.31 -10.44 -1.61
N VAL A 288 9.01 -10.21 -1.82
CA VAL A 288 8.54 -9.18 -2.77
C VAL A 288 8.92 -7.79 -2.26
N ALA A 289 8.81 -7.52 -0.95
CA ALA A 289 9.28 -6.27 -0.35
C ALA A 289 10.79 -6.05 -0.55
N ALA A 290 11.62 -7.09 -0.36
CA ALA A 290 13.06 -7.02 -0.61
C ALA A 290 13.36 -6.72 -2.09
N ARG A 291 12.60 -7.32 -3.01
CA ARG A 291 12.74 -7.03 -4.45
C ARG A 291 12.35 -5.59 -4.77
N SER A 292 11.28 -5.08 -4.17
CA SER A 292 10.80 -3.71 -4.39
C SER A 292 11.85 -2.67 -3.99
N VAL A 293 12.49 -2.80 -2.82
CA VAL A 293 13.49 -1.81 -2.34
C VAL A 293 14.78 -1.78 -3.17
N GLU A 294 15.02 -2.76 -4.04
CA GLU A 294 16.14 -2.78 -4.98
C GLU A 294 15.93 -1.82 -6.17
N HIS A 295 14.74 -1.22 -6.29
CA HIS A 295 14.35 -0.33 -7.38
C HIS A 295 13.98 1.07 -6.87
N MET A 296 14.23 2.08 -7.70
CA MET A 296 13.89 3.48 -7.39
C MET A 296 12.42 3.81 -7.60
N ASP A 297 11.68 2.95 -8.30
CA ASP A 297 10.27 3.12 -8.64
C ASP A 297 9.46 2.05 -7.91
N PRO A 298 8.45 2.42 -7.09
CA PRO A 298 7.59 1.46 -6.40
C PRO A 298 6.88 0.49 -7.35
N GLN A 299 6.72 0.86 -8.62
CA GLN A 299 6.12 0.03 -9.68
C GLN A 299 7.14 -0.36 -10.77
N GLY A 300 8.44 -0.39 -10.44
CA GLY A 300 9.52 -0.73 -11.36
C GLY A 300 10.12 -2.12 -11.18
N TRP A 301 9.68 -2.87 -10.17
CA TRP A 301 10.20 -4.20 -9.86
C TRP A 301 9.38 -5.30 -10.57
N THR A 302 10.03 -6.42 -10.82
CA THR A 302 9.37 -7.64 -11.32
C THR A 302 9.97 -8.88 -10.69
N ILE A 303 9.15 -9.91 -10.51
CA ILE A 303 9.55 -11.26 -10.14
C ILE A 303 8.51 -12.21 -10.74
N SER A 304 8.93 -13.33 -11.32
CA SER A 304 7.97 -14.31 -11.81
C SER A 304 7.34 -15.11 -10.66
N ALA A 305 6.11 -15.60 -10.88
CA ALA A 305 5.42 -16.46 -9.92
C ALA A 305 6.26 -17.69 -9.54
N ASP A 306 6.89 -18.34 -10.55
CA ASP A 306 7.72 -19.53 -10.33
C ASP A 306 8.97 -19.19 -9.50
N GLU A 307 9.65 -18.08 -9.80
CA GLU A 307 10.81 -17.61 -9.03
C GLU A 307 10.41 -17.34 -7.56
N LEU A 308 9.27 -16.66 -7.37
CA LEU A 308 8.78 -16.33 -6.04
C LEU A 308 8.42 -17.60 -5.24
N LEU A 309 7.68 -18.53 -5.81
CA LEU A 309 7.33 -19.81 -5.17
C LEU A 309 8.56 -20.68 -4.86
N ALA A 310 9.59 -20.63 -5.71
CA ALA A 310 10.83 -21.37 -5.48
C ALA A 310 11.57 -20.93 -4.22
N THR A 311 11.38 -19.68 -3.75
CA THR A 311 12.00 -19.18 -2.51
C THR A 311 11.51 -19.89 -1.24
N LEU A 312 10.34 -20.54 -1.28
CA LEU A 312 9.83 -21.33 -0.14
C LEU A 312 10.56 -22.67 0.01
N ASN A 313 11.19 -23.18 -1.07
CA ASN A 313 11.94 -24.43 -1.09
C ASN A 313 13.39 -24.13 -1.49
N PRO A 314 14.20 -23.50 -0.60
CA PRO A 314 15.60 -23.29 -0.95
C PRO A 314 16.22 -24.66 -1.21
N MET A 315 16.79 -24.83 -2.42
CA MET A 315 17.55 -26.05 -2.74
C MET A 315 18.66 -26.21 -1.68
N ASN A 316 18.66 -27.36 -0.99
CA ASN A 316 19.67 -27.79 -0.03
C ASN A 316 21.11 -27.65 -0.55
#